data_5f88546d047096010fb7e03859e01d5a
#
_entry.id   5f88546d047096010fb7e03859e01d5a
#
_cell.length_a   1.000
_cell.length_b   1.000
_cell.length_c   1.000
_cell.angle_alpha   90.00
_cell.angle_beta   90.00
_cell.angle_gamma   90.00
#
_symmetry.space_group_name_H-M   'P 1'
#
loop_
_entity.id
_entity.type
_entity.pdbx_description
1 polymer ?
#
loop_
_entity_poly.entity_id
_entity_poly.type
_entity_poly.pdbx_seq_one_letter_code
_entity_poly.pdbx_strand_id
1 'polypeptide(L)'
;GKKDRIGKFGPANKAVTEALDTSLLIPAPAGQETPPATPIALDLQASGKGGKADLRGSVKQGELSATLQPSHVSLQDQVLTVEPLIIDAFEGRTQLRGSADFRDPDNASFRFSVNASGLRFTPAADPATPDAPAVPVELTDARLGLAGTLKAWAAIGRATVQRDGQQAELVFDSRGNDQRAQLKQVQAKTPGGSLDLTGEVAWAPALQWDLTAQLAKFDPGYFVPGWNGNLSGQVASKGRQLPAPAGGVSPGYEATADIPTLTGQLRQRALSANGKFALRGTQGEGQLQLALGSSRIDAKGTVGDQLDIAAQLQPLQLDDLLPGATGTVRGQLQVNGRRDAPTVTADLAGTGLRWNDYSAQSVSLRGRLPWSGSDGQLALQGTAIEAGVVLDSVRVFDSVAEAIADLNTV
;
A
#
# COMPACT_ATOMS: atom_id res chain seq x y z
N GLY A 1 -41.34 -24.03 7.11
CA GLY A 1 -40.94 -24.16 8.47
C GLY A 1 -39.48 -23.74 8.63
N LYS A 2 -39.15 -22.46 8.48
CA LYS A 2 -37.82 -21.86 8.84
C LYS A 2 -38.05 -20.42 9.29
N LYS A 3 -38.89 -20.24 10.28
CA LYS A 3 -39.00 -18.97 11.01
C LYS A 3 -38.86 -19.34 12.48
N ASP A 4 -37.67 -19.26 13.07
CA ASP A 4 -37.41 -19.13 14.51
C ASP A 4 -35.97 -19.53 14.81
N ARG A 5 -35.01 -18.68 14.37
CA ARG A 5 -33.63 -18.71 14.88
C ARG A 5 -33.05 -17.31 15.00
N ILE A 6 -33.85 -16.36 15.53
CA ILE A 6 -33.26 -15.22 16.23
C ILE A 6 -33.20 -15.68 17.68
N GLY A 7 -32.00 -16.05 18.13
CA GLY A 7 -31.77 -16.65 19.42
C GLY A 7 -32.29 -15.77 20.55
N LYS A 8 -33.17 -16.32 21.39
CA LYS A 8 -33.43 -15.76 22.71
C LYS A 8 -32.12 -15.77 23.48
N PHE A 9 -31.63 -14.59 23.92
CA PHE A 9 -30.53 -14.52 24.84
C PHE A 9 -30.85 -15.30 26.09
N GLY A 10 -30.23 -16.48 26.22
CA GLY A 10 -30.33 -17.35 27.40
C GLY A 10 -29.42 -16.83 28.52
N PRO A 11 -29.46 -17.43 29.71
CA PRO A 11 -28.61 -17.03 30.83
C PRO A 11 -27.12 -17.20 30.46
N ALA A 12 -26.34 -16.11 30.56
CA ALA A 12 -24.88 -15.98 30.42
C ALA A 12 -24.19 -16.98 29.47
N ASN A 13 -24.04 -16.65 28.22
CA ASN A 13 -23.21 -17.39 27.28
C ASN A 13 -21.76 -16.89 27.34
N LYS A 14 -20.81 -17.76 27.64
CA LYS A 14 -19.38 -17.53 27.54
C LYS A 14 -18.84 -18.24 26.31
N ALA A 15 -18.27 -17.49 25.36
CA ALA A 15 -17.52 -18.07 24.25
C ALA A 15 -16.02 -17.88 24.53
N VAL A 16 -15.29 -18.97 24.64
CA VAL A 16 -13.84 -18.99 24.76
C VAL A 16 -13.29 -19.84 23.62
N THR A 17 -12.35 -19.32 22.88
CA THR A 17 -11.58 -20.11 21.93
C THR A 17 -10.09 -19.85 22.15
N GLU A 18 -9.30 -20.91 22.22
CA GLU A 18 -7.86 -20.82 22.46
C GLU A 18 -7.06 -20.58 21.18
N ALA A 19 -7.64 -20.89 20.02
CA ALA A 19 -7.02 -20.63 18.71
C ALA A 19 -8.08 -20.52 17.62
N LEU A 20 -8.10 -19.39 16.91
CA LEU A 20 -8.83 -19.20 15.65
C LEU A 20 -7.81 -19.13 14.51
N ASP A 21 -7.97 -20.01 13.51
CA ASP A 21 -7.16 -19.94 12.30
C ASP A 21 -7.62 -18.75 11.44
N THR A 22 -6.76 -17.74 11.32
CA THR A 22 -7.05 -16.52 10.55
C THR A 22 -6.68 -16.62 9.08
N SER A 23 -6.07 -17.72 8.63
CA SER A 23 -5.76 -17.96 7.22
C SER A 23 -6.98 -17.91 6.30
N LEU A 24 -8.17 -18.15 6.87
CA LEU A 24 -9.46 -18.04 6.19
C LEU A 24 -9.96 -16.59 6.00
N LEU A 25 -9.41 -15.64 6.74
CA LEU A 25 -9.87 -14.25 6.72
C LEU A 25 -8.98 -13.34 5.87
N ILE A 26 -7.71 -13.69 5.68
CA ILE A 26 -6.74 -12.95 4.87
C ILE A 26 -5.98 -13.95 4.00
N PRO A 27 -6.39 -14.16 2.74
CA PRO A 27 -5.66 -15.04 1.83
C PRO A 27 -4.27 -14.47 1.56
N ALA A 28 -3.23 -15.30 1.71
CA ALA A 28 -1.87 -14.92 1.37
C ALA A 28 -1.74 -14.59 -0.13
N PRO A 29 -0.89 -13.64 -0.52
CA PRO A 29 -0.57 -13.40 -1.92
C PRO A 29 0.01 -14.68 -2.55
N ALA A 30 -0.41 -14.99 -3.78
CA ALA A 30 0.03 -16.18 -4.49
C ALA A 30 1.56 -16.19 -4.63
N GLY A 31 2.22 -17.23 -4.13
CA GLY A 31 3.66 -17.45 -4.28
C GLY A 31 4.52 -17.15 -3.03
N GLN A 32 3.95 -16.74 -1.91
CA GLN A 32 4.66 -16.66 -0.63
C GLN A 32 4.20 -17.81 0.30
N GLU A 33 5.16 -18.48 0.95
CA GLU A 33 4.83 -19.37 2.06
C GLU A 33 4.15 -18.54 3.15
N THR A 34 2.93 -18.95 3.52
CA THR A 34 2.18 -18.31 4.60
C THR A 34 2.98 -18.48 5.88
N PRO A 35 3.44 -17.40 6.54
CA PRO A 35 4.04 -17.54 7.86
C PRO A 35 3.03 -18.22 8.77
N PRO A 36 3.46 -19.06 9.74
CA PRO A 36 2.56 -19.77 10.63
C PRO A 36 1.61 -18.77 11.27
N ALA A 37 0.30 -18.99 11.08
CA ALA A 37 -0.73 -18.10 11.58
C ALA A 37 -0.59 -17.99 13.10
N THR A 38 -0.36 -16.77 13.62
CA THR A 38 -0.34 -16.54 15.06
C THR A 38 -1.75 -16.78 15.59
N PRO A 39 -1.97 -17.74 16.52
CA PRO A 39 -3.31 -18.06 16.97
C PRO A 39 -3.97 -16.88 17.66
N ILE A 40 -5.28 -16.70 17.42
CA ILE A 40 -6.10 -15.71 18.11
C ILE A 40 -6.72 -16.36 19.34
N ALA A 41 -6.44 -15.84 20.51
CA ALA A 41 -7.16 -16.19 21.74
C ALA A 41 -8.33 -15.22 21.94
N LEU A 42 -9.53 -15.75 22.13
CA LEU A 42 -10.77 -14.98 22.30
C LEU A 42 -11.46 -15.42 23.60
N ASP A 43 -11.73 -14.47 24.50
CA ASP A 43 -12.62 -14.65 25.67
C ASP A 43 -13.72 -13.57 25.58
N LEU A 44 -14.91 -13.96 25.17
CA LEU A 44 -16.07 -13.09 25.10
C LEU A 44 -17.17 -13.59 26.04
N GLN A 45 -17.70 -12.69 26.82
CA GLN A 45 -18.80 -12.94 27.75
C GLN A 45 -19.99 -12.05 27.37
N ALA A 46 -21.13 -12.68 27.18
CA ALA A 46 -22.39 -12.00 26.96
C ALA A 46 -23.40 -12.49 28.00
N SER A 47 -24.04 -11.56 28.70
CA SER A 47 -25.13 -11.85 29.61
C SER A 47 -26.29 -10.91 29.34
N GLY A 48 -27.52 -11.43 29.36
CA GLY A 48 -28.65 -10.55 29.05
C GLY A 48 -30.01 -11.20 29.24
N LYS A 49 -31.05 -10.36 29.26
CA LYS A 49 -32.45 -10.77 29.36
C LYS A 49 -33.33 -9.73 28.68
N GLY A 50 -34.39 -10.18 28.01
CA GLY A 50 -35.43 -9.29 27.47
C GLY A 50 -34.93 -8.36 26.37
N GLY A 51 -34.05 -8.85 25.48
CA GLY A 51 -33.51 -8.06 24.37
C GLY A 51 -32.39 -7.09 24.76
N LYS A 52 -31.89 -7.13 26.00
CA LYS A 52 -30.71 -6.38 26.46
C LYS A 52 -29.58 -7.32 26.76
N ALA A 53 -28.37 -6.95 26.43
CA ALA A 53 -27.17 -7.73 26.71
C ALA A 53 -26.01 -6.83 27.16
N ASP A 54 -25.29 -7.35 28.15
CA ASP A 54 -23.99 -6.84 28.60
C ASP A 54 -22.89 -7.66 27.95
N LEU A 55 -21.95 -6.99 27.34
CA LEU A 55 -20.82 -7.60 26.62
C LEU A 55 -19.51 -7.18 27.29
N ARG A 56 -18.58 -8.11 27.43
CA ARG A 56 -17.20 -7.84 27.82
C ARG A 56 -16.29 -8.95 27.31
N GLY A 57 -14.99 -8.67 27.24
CA GLY A 57 -14.05 -9.72 26.86
C GLY A 57 -12.71 -9.22 26.41
N SER A 58 -11.92 -10.12 25.86
CA SER A 58 -10.62 -9.77 25.29
C SER A 58 -10.30 -10.63 24.06
N VAL A 59 -9.48 -10.05 23.20
CA VAL A 59 -8.90 -10.71 22.02
C VAL A 59 -7.39 -10.52 22.10
N LYS A 60 -6.63 -11.59 21.88
CA LYS A 60 -5.15 -11.51 21.79
C LYS A 60 -4.66 -12.25 20.56
N GLN A 61 -3.69 -11.64 19.86
CA GLN A 61 -2.97 -12.26 18.75
C GLN A 61 -1.50 -11.83 18.84
N GLY A 62 -0.64 -12.74 19.29
CA GLY A 62 0.74 -12.41 19.61
C GLY A 62 0.83 -11.33 20.70
N GLU A 63 1.52 -10.25 20.39
CA GLU A 63 1.67 -9.08 21.27
C GLU A 63 0.45 -8.13 21.21
N LEU A 64 -0.39 -8.26 20.19
CA LEU A 64 -1.58 -7.42 20.04
C LEU A 64 -2.68 -7.90 20.97
N SER A 65 -3.25 -6.97 21.72
CA SER A 65 -4.40 -7.23 22.58
C SER A 65 -5.45 -6.14 22.47
N ALA A 66 -6.72 -6.55 22.50
CA ALA A 66 -7.86 -5.66 22.58
C ALA A 66 -8.78 -6.13 23.70
N THR A 67 -9.25 -5.21 24.52
CA THR A 67 -10.19 -5.48 25.62
C THR A 67 -11.51 -4.77 25.34
N LEU A 68 -12.57 -5.56 25.26
CA LEU A 68 -13.94 -5.07 25.25
C LEU A 68 -14.35 -4.80 26.70
N GLN A 69 -14.44 -3.51 27.04
CA GLN A 69 -14.93 -3.06 28.33
C GLN A 69 -16.43 -3.41 28.50
N PRO A 70 -16.96 -3.46 29.72
CA PRO A 70 -18.38 -3.65 29.92
C PRO A 70 -19.20 -2.70 29.07
N SER A 71 -19.95 -3.25 28.13
CA SER A 71 -20.66 -2.52 27.08
C SER A 71 -22.09 -3.04 27.01
N HIS A 72 -23.05 -2.13 26.73
CA HIS A 72 -24.46 -2.44 26.69
C HIS A 72 -24.98 -2.38 25.26
N VAL A 73 -25.71 -3.42 24.89
CA VAL A 73 -26.43 -3.49 23.61
C VAL A 73 -27.87 -3.91 23.88
N SER A 74 -28.81 -3.40 23.10
CA SER A 74 -30.19 -3.84 23.17
C SER A 74 -30.76 -4.09 21.77
N LEU A 75 -31.61 -5.09 21.65
CA LEU A 75 -32.42 -5.36 20.48
C LEU A 75 -33.86 -5.46 20.92
N GLN A 76 -34.62 -4.38 20.76
CA GLN A 76 -36.03 -4.26 21.14
C GLN A 76 -36.82 -3.74 19.96
N ASP A 77 -37.98 -4.31 19.71
CA ASP A 77 -38.88 -3.91 18.61
C ASP A 77 -38.14 -3.78 17.25
N GLN A 78 -37.19 -4.72 16.97
CA GLN A 78 -36.35 -4.73 15.78
C GLN A 78 -35.39 -3.53 15.65
N VAL A 79 -35.13 -2.81 16.74
CA VAL A 79 -34.16 -1.72 16.83
C VAL A 79 -32.97 -2.20 17.65
N LEU A 80 -31.79 -2.28 17.02
CA LEU A 80 -30.53 -2.48 17.70
C LEU A 80 -30.03 -1.14 18.22
N THR A 81 -29.67 -1.08 19.50
CA THR A 81 -29.02 0.10 20.11
C THR A 81 -27.72 -0.33 20.78
N VAL A 82 -26.68 0.47 20.58
CA VAL A 82 -25.34 0.30 21.16
C VAL A 82 -25.05 1.51 22.07
N GLU A 83 -24.89 1.26 23.40
CA GLU A 83 -24.75 2.31 24.43
C GLU A 83 -23.59 2.04 25.42
N PRO A 84 -22.45 2.64 25.28
CA PRO A 84 -21.52 2.51 24.17
C PRO A 84 -20.86 1.14 24.16
N LEU A 85 -20.32 0.71 23.03
CA LEU A 85 -19.35 -0.37 22.95
C LEU A 85 -17.97 0.24 23.06
N ILE A 86 -17.20 -0.17 24.09
CA ILE A 86 -15.89 0.42 24.42
C ILE A 86 -14.81 -0.63 24.23
N ILE A 87 -13.83 -0.32 23.39
CA ILE A 87 -12.69 -1.19 23.10
C ILE A 87 -11.42 -0.45 23.47
N ASP A 88 -10.61 -1.03 24.35
CA ASP A 88 -9.26 -0.59 24.66
C ASP A 88 -8.28 -1.47 23.86
N ALA A 89 -7.52 -0.84 22.97
CA ALA A 89 -6.51 -1.48 22.12
C ALA A 89 -5.44 -0.45 21.73
N PHE A 90 -4.25 -0.91 21.38
CA PHE A 90 -3.18 -0.03 20.91
C PHE A 90 -2.90 1.14 21.85
N GLU A 91 -2.88 0.90 23.17
CA GLU A 91 -2.69 1.89 24.23
C GLU A 91 -3.82 2.94 24.36
N GLY A 92 -4.79 2.95 23.46
CA GLY A 92 -5.88 3.91 23.39
C GLY A 92 -7.26 3.29 23.54
N ARG A 93 -8.27 4.12 23.31
CA ARG A 93 -9.67 3.77 23.49
C ARG A 93 -10.52 4.13 22.27
N THR A 94 -11.36 3.19 21.87
CA THR A 94 -12.39 3.38 20.84
C THR A 94 -13.78 3.20 21.45
N GLN A 95 -14.71 4.09 21.13
CA GLN A 95 -16.11 4.02 21.56
C GLN A 95 -17.02 4.04 20.33
N LEU A 96 -17.90 3.06 20.23
CA LEU A 96 -18.96 3.00 19.23
C LEU A 96 -20.31 3.22 19.91
N ARG A 97 -21.11 4.13 19.39
CA ARG A 97 -22.50 4.39 19.81
C ARG A 97 -23.40 4.46 18.59
N GLY A 98 -24.65 4.06 18.74
CA GLY A 98 -25.60 4.24 17.66
C GLY A 98 -26.74 3.25 17.69
N SER A 99 -27.50 3.26 16.61
CA SER A 99 -28.64 2.38 16.43
C SER A 99 -28.83 1.95 14.99
N ALA A 100 -29.46 0.80 14.81
CA ALA A 100 -29.94 0.32 13.52
C ALA A 100 -31.40 -0.13 13.67
N ASP A 101 -32.25 0.35 12.80
CA ASP A 101 -33.69 0.08 12.77
C ASP A 101 -34.01 -0.87 11.63
N PHE A 102 -34.47 -2.08 11.98
CA PHE A 102 -34.79 -3.18 11.06
C PHE A 102 -36.30 -3.41 10.92
N ARG A 103 -37.16 -2.47 11.41
CA ARG A 103 -38.60 -2.61 11.30
C ARG A 103 -39.11 -2.61 9.85
N ASP A 104 -38.39 -1.93 8.98
CA ASP A 104 -38.49 -2.07 7.53
C ASP A 104 -37.22 -2.74 6.98
N PRO A 105 -37.21 -4.08 6.75
CA PRO A 105 -36.02 -4.79 6.31
C PRO A 105 -35.51 -4.36 4.94
N ASP A 106 -36.39 -3.85 4.07
CA ASP A 106 -36.02 -3.41 2.72
C ASP A 106 -35.39 -2.02 2.73
N ASN A 107 -35.53 -1.29 3.84
CA ASN A 107 -34.99 0.05 4.02
C ASN A 107 -34.46 0.25 5.44
N ALA A 108 -33.78 -0.76 5.98
CA ALA A 108 -33.17 -0.69 7.30
C ALA A 108 -32.26 0.54 7.41
N SER A 109 -32.48 1.33 8.45
CA SER A 109 -31.74 2.57 8.67
C SER A 109 -30.78 2.44 9.84
N PHE A 110 -29.68 3.19 9.78
CA PHE A 110 -28.67 3.18 10.82
C PHE A 110 -28.09 4.56 11.08
N ARG A 111 -27.64 4.75 12.31
CA ARG A 111 -26.85 5.91 12.73
C ARG A 111 -25.84 5.48 13.77
N PHE A 112 -24.56 5.56 13.41
CA PHE A 112 -23.45 5.23 14.30
C PHE A 112 -22.46 6.37 14.40
N SER A 113 -21.81 6.47 15.54
CA SER A 113 -20.65 7.32 15.78
C SER A 113 -19.54 6.52 16.42
N VAL A 114 -18.32 6.71 15.92
CA VAL A 114 -17.11 6.18 16.50
C VAL A 114 -16.24 7.33 16.97
N ASN A 115 -15.77 7.25 18.21
CA ASN A 115 -14.76 8.14 18.75
C ASN A 115 -13.56 7.30 19.18
N ALA A 116 -12.37 7.68 18.78
CA ALA A 116 -11.15 7.00 19.19
C ALA A 116 -10.11 8.03 19.64
N SER A 117 -9.31 7.67 20.64
CA SER A 117 -8.28 8.54 21.18
C SER A 117 -7.08 7.75 21.72
N GLY A 118 -5.88 8.30 21.54
CA GLY A 118 -4.64 7.74 22.08
C GLY A 118 -4.24 6.40 21.48
N LEU A 119 -4.74 6.05 20.29
CA LEU A 119 -4.35 4.80 19.63
C LEU A 119 -2.93 4.94 19.08
N ARG A 120 -2.03 4.08 19.52
CA ARG A 120 -0.62 4.11 19.15
C ARG A 120 -0.25 2.88 18.33
N PHE A 121 0.23 3.12 17.13
CA PHE A 121 0.65 2.09 16.19
C PHE A 121 2.15 2.21 15.96
N THR A 122 2.89 1.13 16.17
CA THR A 122 4.29 1.07 15.77
C THR A 122 4.37 0.30 14.46
N PRO A 123 4.68 0.98 13.33
CA PRO A 123 4.85 0.30 12.04
C PRO A 123 5.98 -0.74 12.13
N ALA A 124 5.91 -1.78 11.31
CA ALA A 124 7.04 -2.69 11.14
C ALA A 124 8.29 -1.91 10.69
N ALA A 125 9.47 -2.37 11.12
CA ALA A 125 10.73 -1.79 10.67
C ALA A 125 10.82 -1.82 9.14
N ASP A 126 11.37 -0.76 8.54
CA ASP A 126 11.62 -0.70 7.11
C ASP A 126 12.67 -1.76 6.76
N PRO A 127 12.38 -2.72 5.84
CA PRO A 127 13.37 -3.70 5.40
C PRO A 127 14.65 -3.09 4.82
N ALA A 128 14.56 -1.87 4.28
CA ALA A 128 15.72 -1.13 3.76
C ALA A 128 16.60 -0.49 4.85
N THR A 129 16.05 -0.31 6.05
CA THR A 129 16.74 0.29 7.21
C THR A 129 16.36 -0.44 8.50
N PRO A 130 16.69 -1.74 8.65
CA PRO A 130 16.20 -2.57 9.74
C PRO A 130 16.65 -2.08 11.14
N ASP A 131 17.77 -1.36 11.22
CA ASP A 131 18.32 -0.81 12.45
C ASP A 131 17.75 0.58 12.82
N ALA A 132 16.95 1.19 11.94
CA ALA A 132 16.32 2.46 12.24
C ALA A 132 15.15 2.26 13.24
N PRO A 133 15.08 3.04 14.34
CA PRO A 133 13.98 2.91 15.29
C PRO A 133 12.66 3.24 14.59
N ALA A 134 11.69 2.32 14.73
CA ALA A 134 10.35 2.55 14.21
C ALA A 134 9.68 3.72 14.95
N VAL A 135 9.31 4.77 14.22
CA VAL A 135 8.63 5.93 14.80
C VAL A 135 7.14 5.62 14.93
N PRO A 136 6.58 5.60 16.15
CA PRO A 136 5.17 5.31 16.34
C PRO A 136 4.28 6.40 15.74
N VAL A 137 3.12 5.98 15.26
CA VAL A 137 2.04 6.85 14.80
C VAL A 137 0.96 6.84 15.86
N GLU A 138 0.58 8.00 16.37
CA GLU A 138 -0.47 8.15 17.38
C GLU A 138 -1.70 8.83 16.77
N LEU A 139 -2.85 8.16 16.88
CA LEU A 139 -4.17 8.74 16.59
C LEU A 139 -4.68 9.40 17.88
N THR A 140 -4.46 10.69 18.01
CA THR A 140 -4.75 11.43 19.23
C THR A 140 -6.25 11.70 19.43
N ASP A 141 -6.97 11.98 18.34
CA ASP A 141 -8.44 12.14 18.31
C ASP A 141 -8.95 11.67 16.94
N ALA A 142 -10.01 10.89 16.94
CA ALA A 142 -10.74 10.53 15.74
C ALA A 142 -12.24 10.46 16.02
N ARG A 143 -13.02 10.98 15.09
CA ARG A 143 -14.48 10.96 15.13
C ARG A 143 -15.01 10.59 13.75
N LEU A 144 -15.84 9.56 13.72
CA LEU A 144 -16.51 9.10 12.51
C LEU A 144 -18.01 9.02 12.79
N GLY A 145 -18.81 9.60 11.91
CA GLY A 145 -20.26 9.47 11.88
C GLY A 145 -20.67 8.73 10.60
N LEU A 146 -21.59 7.77 10.75
CA LEU A 146 -22.17 7.01 9.65
C LEU A 146 -23.67 6.97 9.84
N ALA A 147 -24.46 7.40 8.84
CA ALA A 147 -25.90 7.42 8.91
C ALA A 147 -26.57 7.21 7.56
N GLY A 148 -27.78 6.67 7.56
CA GLY A 148 -28.59 6.45 6.37
C GLY A 148 -29.20 5.06 6.32
N THR A 149 -29.34 4.56 5.11
CA THR A 149 -29.75 3.19 4.79
C THR A 149 -28.70 2.53 3.91
N LEU A 150 -28.78 1.22 3.67
CA LEU A 150 -27.87 0.56 2.72
C LEU A 150 -27.99 1.14 1.31
N LYS A 151 -29.16 1.64 0.92
CA LYS A 151 -29.42 2.25 -0.38
C LYS A 151 -28.95 3.70 -0.51
N ALA A 152 -28.77 4.40 0.64
CA ALA A 152 -28.32 5.79 0.68
C ALA A 152 -27.72 6.12 2.06
N TRP A 153 -26.39 6.15 2.15
CA TRP A 153 -25.68 6.46 3.39
C TRP A 153 -24.69 7.61 3.19
N ALA A 154 -24.37 8.24 4.30
CA ALA A 154 -23.30 9.22 4.40
C ALA A 154 -22.37 8.84 5.55
N ALA A 155 -21.07 9.00 5.31
CA ALA A 155 -20.02 8.84 6.31
C ALA A 155 -19.15 10.11 6.31
N ILE A 156 -19.01 10.72 7.49
CA ILE A 156 -18.15 11.88 7.70
C ILE A 156 -17.22 11.63 8.87
N GLY A 157 -16.00 12.10 8.76
CA GLY A 157 -15.02 11.89 9.82
C GLY A 157 -13.91 12.90 9.81
N ARG A 158 -13.25 12.97 10.95
CA ARG A 158 -12.00 13.70 11.13
C ARG A 158 -11.12 12.96 12.10
N ALA A 159 -9.83 13.08 11.91
CA ALA A 159 -8.85 12.53 12.84
C ALA A 159 -7.62 13.43 12.92
N THR A 160 -6.95 13.37 14.05
CA THR A 160 -5.64 13.98 14.26
C THR A 160 -4.64 12.87 14.50
N VAL A 161 -3.60 12.86 13.68
CA VAL A 161 -2.52 11.88 13.74
C VAL A 161 -1.24 12.62 14.10
N GLN A 162 -0.48 12.09 15.04
CA GLN A 162 0.82 12.62 15.43
C GLN A 162 1.92 11.60 15.12
N ARG A 163 3.01 12.08 14.55
CA ARG A 163 4.20 11.29 14.28
C ARG A 163 5.44 12.17 14.37
N ASP A 164 6.44 11.74 15.13
CA ASP A 164 7.71 12.46 15.30
C ASP A 164 7.52 13.95 15.66
N GLY A 165 6.59 14.23 16.58
CA GLY A 165 6.26 15.60 17.00
C GLY A 165 5.49 16.43 15.97
N GLN A 166 5.21 15.90 14.79
CA GLN A 166 4.43 16.54 13.75
C GLN A 166 2.99 16.05 13.76
N GLN A 167 2.04 16.95 13.54
CA GLN A 167 0.62 16.67 13.53
C GLN A 167 0.07 16.72 12.11
N ALA A 168 -0.76 15.74 11.74
CA ALA A 168 -1.57 15.77 10.54
C ALA A 168 -3.05 15.72 10.88
N GLU A 169 -3.86 16.45 10.12
CA GLU A 169 -5.30 16.41 10.19
C GLU A 169 -5.86 15.62 9.03
N LEU A 170 -6.75 14.69 9.31
CA LEU A 170 -7.46 13.88 8.32
C LEU A 170 -8.93 14.28 8.34
N VAL A 171 -9.50 14.48 7.17
CA VAL A 171 -10.93 14.76 6.98
C VAL A 171 -11.48 13.80 5.93
N PHE A 172 -12.66 13.29 6.19
CA PHE A 172 -13.34 12.35 5.32
C PHE A 172 -14.81 12.71 5.19
N ASP A 173 -15.32 12.85 3.96
CA ASP A 173 -16.74 12.96 3.59
C ASP A 173 -17.00 12.03 2.41
N SER A 174 -17.90 11.07 2.60
CA SER A 174 -18.28 10.11 1.58
C SER A 174 -19.77 9.82 1.65
N ARG A 175 -20.36 9.53 0.50
CA ARG A 175 -21.75 9.11 0.36
C ARG A 175 -21.84 7.93 -0.56
N GLY A 176 -22.77 7.03 -0.32
CA GLY A 176 -22.87 5.87 -1.15
C GLY A 176 -24.13 5.06 -0.94
N ASN A 177 -24.13 3.88 -1.49
CA ASN A 177 -25.16 2.87 -1.36
C ASN A 177 -24.51 1.49 -1.17
N ASP A 178 -25.26 0.43 -1.36
CA ASP A 178 -24.79 -0.97 -1.28
C ASP A 178 -23.80 -1.39 -2.40
N GLN A 179 -23.61 -0.54 -3.43
CA GLN A 179 -22.81 -0.86 -4.62
C GLN A 179 -21.58 0.04 -4.77
N ARG A 180 -21.64 1.29 -4.32
CA ARG A 180 -20.58 2.27 -4.53
C ARG A 180 -20.53 3.35 -3.47
N ALA A 181 -19.38 3.99 -3.39
CA ALA A 181 -19.13 5.19 -2.59
C ALA A 181 -18.58 6.31 -3.47
N GLN A 182 -19.10 7.50 -3.29
CA GLN A 182 -18.55 8.73 -3.80
C GLN A 182 -17.74 9.41 -2.70
N LEU A 183 -16.44 9.55 -2.91
CA LEU A 183 -15.53 10.29 -2.06
C LEU A 183 -15.67 11.78 -2.40
N LYS A 184 -16.41 12.52 -1.57
CA LYS A 184 -16.59 13.96 -1.75
C LYS A 184 -15.35 14.72 -1.33
N GLN A 185 -14.72 14.24 -0.25
CA GLN A 185 -13.49 14.77 0.29
C GLN A 185 -12.81 13.70 1.12
N VAL A 186 -11.58 13.39 0.79
CA VAL A 186 -10.63 12.69 1.67
C VAL A 186 -9.38 13.55 1.68
N GLN A 187 -9.15 14.27 2.77
CA GLN A 187 -8.06 15.22 2.87
C GLN A 187 -7.12 14.83 4.00
N ALA A 188 -5.82 14.90 3.70
CA ALA A 188 -4.76 14.84 4.70
C ALA A 188 -4.00 16.18 4.68
N LYS A 189 -4.01 16.90 5.80
CA LYS A 189 -3.23 18.13 6.01
C LYS A 189 -2.06 17.83 6.91
N THR A 190 -0.86 18.04 6.42
CA THR A 190 0.38 18.00 7.20
C THR A 190 0.86 19.44 7.47
N PRO A 191 1.83 19.66 8.36
CA PRO A 191 2.35 21.03 8.62
C PRO A 191 2.86 21.76 7.38
N GLY A 192 3.34 21.00 6.37
CA GLY A 192 3.91 21.57 5.14
C GLY A 192 2.96 21.65 3.95
N GLY A 193 1.85 20.92 3.95
CA GLY A 193 0.98 20.84 2.78
C GLY A 193 -0.22 19.94 2.93
N SER A 194 -0.89 19.61 1.81
CA SER A 194 -2.07 18.76 1.82
C SER A 194 -2.12 17.77 0.65
N LEU A 195 -2.85 16.69 0.88
CA LEU A 195 -3.32 15.73 -0.11
C LEU A 195 -4.85 15.72 -0.07
N ASP A 196 -5.47 15.97 -1.21
CA ASP A 196 -6.91 15.91 -1.40
C ASP A 196 -7.26 14.82 -2.41
N LEU A 197 -8.05 13.83 -2.00
CA LEU A 197 -8.52 12.73 -2.83
C LEU A 197 -10.02 12.82 -3.03
N THR A 198 -10.47 12.74 -4.26
CA THR A 198 -11.88 12.72 -4.66
C THR A 198 -12.13 11.64 -5.70
N GLY A 199 -13.39 11.24 -5.88
CA GLY A 199 -13.77 10.31 -6.92
C GLY A 199 -14.84 9.32 -6.49
N GLU A 200 -14.88 8.18 -7.17
CA GLU A 200 -15.85 7.13 -6.94
C GLU A 200 -15.16 5.76 -6.86
N VAL A 201 -15.65 4.92 -5.95
CA VAL A 201 -15.28 3.49 -5.87
C VAL A 201 -16.57 2.69 -5.85
N ALA A 202 -16.73 1.76 -6.79
CA ALA A 202 -17.82 0.79 -6.83
C ALA A 202 -17.24 -0.61 -6.56
N TRP A 203 -17.97 -1.43 -5.79
CA TRP A 203 -17.58 -2.80 -5.44
C TRP A 203 -18.57 -3.85 -5.93
N ALA A 204 -19.71 -3.44 -6.43
CA ALA A 204 -20.71 -4.31 -7.05
C ALA A 204 -21.21 -3.74 -8.39
N PRO A 205 -21.39 -4.59 -9.42
CA PRO A 205 -21.17 -6.04 -9.47
C PRO A 205 -19.69 -6.45 -9.53
N ALA A 206 -18.77 -5.52 -9.74
CA ALA A 206 -17.31 -5.73 -9.76
C ALA A 206 -16.61 -4.47 -9.27
N LEU A 207 -15.38 -4.60 -8.77
CA LEU A 207 -14.59 -3.45 -8.32
C LEU A 207 -14.30 -2.50 -9.50
N GLN A 208 -14.60 -1.21 -9.30
CA GLN A 208 -14.28 -0.12 -10.23
C GLN A 208 -13.88 1.11 -9.42
N TRP A 209 -13.01 1.95 -9.97
CA TRP A 209 -12.63 3.22 -9.35
C TRP A 209 -12.37 4.30 -10.41
N ASP A 210 -12.62 5.53 -10.03
CA ASP A 210 -12.23 6.75 -10.74
C ASP A 210 -11.81 7.77 -9.66
N LEU A 211 -10.52 7.91 -9.45
CA LEU A 211 -9.95 8.65 -8.33
C LEU A 211 -9.00 9.72 -8.84
N THR A 212 -9.05 10.89 -8.22
CA THR A 212 -8.12 11.99 -8.47
C THR A 212 -7.55 12.48 -7.15
N ALA A 213 -6.22 12.49 -7.05
CA ALA A 213 -5.48 13.06 -5.94
C ALA A 213 -4.83 14.37 -6.36
N GLN A 214 -5.03 15.42 -5.55
CA GLN A 214 -4.35 16.72 -5.67
C GLN A 214 -3.38 16.86 -4.53
N LEU A 215 -2.13 17.17 -4.84
CA LEU A 215 -1.08 17.41 -3.87
C LEU A 215 -0.72 18.91 -3.88
N ALA A 216 -0.66 19.52 -2.71
CA ALA A 216 -0.23 20.91 -2.53
C ALA A 216 0.88 20.95 -1.47
N LYS A 217 2.15 21.02 -1.90
CA LYS A 217 3.34 20.98 -1.04
C LYS A 217 3.32 19.79 -0.04
N PHE A 218 2.73 18.69 -0.45
CA PHE A 218 2.56 17.50 0.39
C PHE A 218 3.91 16.88 0.72
N ASP A 219 4.14 16.59 2.00
CA ASP A 219 5.35 15.90 2.47
C ASP A 219 5.11 14.39 2.59
N PRO A 220 5.63 13.57 1.65
CA PRO A 220 5.50 12.11 1.76
C PRO A 220 6.29 11.53 2.94
N GLY A 221 7.31 12.22 3.43
CA GLY A 221 8.12 11.80 4.58
C GLY A 221 7.33 11.68 5.87
N TYR A 222 6.17 12.36 5.97
CA TYR A 222 5.26 12.17 7.08
C TYR A 222 4.75 10.72 7.17
N PHE A 223 4.52 10.07 6.03
CA PHE A 223 4.02 8.69 5.96
C PHE A 223 5.14 7.67 5.74
N VAL A 224 6.15 8.03 4.94
CA VAL A 224 7.28 7.16 4.58
C VAL A 224 8.58 7.80 5.04
N PRO A 225 9.21 7.30 6.13
CA PRO A 225 10.46 7.85 6.64
C PRO A 225 11.55 7.95 5.58
N GLY A 226 12.34 9.02 5.64
CA GLY A 226 13.43 9.25 4.68
C GLY A 226 13.03 9.85 3.33
N TRP A 227 11.72 10.03 3.06
CA TRP A 227 11.20 10.62 1.83
C TRP A 227 10.63 12.02 2.02
N ASN A 228 11.24 12.81 2.91
CA ASN A 228 10.80 14.17 3.19
C ASN A 228 10.80 15.03 1.92
N GLY A 229 9.76 15.86 1.78
CA GLY A 229 9.60 16.66 0.57
C GLY A 229 8.47 17.68 0.63
N ASN A 230 8.16 18.23 -0.53
CA ASN A 230 7.03 19.16 -0.71
C ASN A 230 6.48 19.02 -2.13
N LEU A 231 5.71 18.00 -2.37
CA LEU A 231 5.21 17.63 -3.69
C LEU A 231 3.91 18.38 -4.02
N SER A 232 3.83 18.90 -5.24
CA SER A 232 2.63 19.54 -5.79
C SER A 232 2.32 18.97 -7.16
N GLY A 233 1.05 18.71 -7.42
CA GLY A 233 0.60 18.14 -8.69
C GLY A 233 -0.67 17.33 -8.57
N GLN A 234 -0.97 16.60 -9.61
CA GLN A 234 -2.15 15.78 -9.73
C GLN A 234 -1.79 14.35 -10.12
N VAL A 235 -2.49 13.39 -9.54
CA VAL A 235 -2.47 11.98 -9.94
C VAL A 235 -3.91 11.53 -10.13
N ALA A 236 -4.24 11.01 -11.30
CA ALA A 236 -5.54 10.43 -11.59
C ALA A 236 -5.40 8.94 -11.87
N SER A 237 -6.32 8.14 -11.37
CA SER A 237 -6.37 6.69 -11.63
C SER A 237 -7.79 6.25 -11.86
N LYS A 238 -8.01 5.48 -12.93
CA LYS A 238 -9.26 4.80 -13.25
C LYS A 238 -9.00 3.33 -13.44
N GLY A 239 -9.93 2.51 -13.01
CA GLY A 239 -9.79 1.08 -13.27
C GLY A 239 -11.03 0.28 -12.95
N ARG A 240 -10.98 -0.97 -13.38
CA ARG A 240 -12.04 -1.95 -13.13
C ARG A 240 -11.46 -3.35 -13.07
N GLN A 241 -12.12 -4.19 -12.30
CA GLN A 241 -11.88 -5.61 -12.29
C GLN A 241 -12.44 -6.25 -13.56
N LEU A 242 -11.65 -7.07 -14.22
CA LEU A 242 -12.09 -7.83 -15.40
C LEU A 242 -12.88 -9.07 -14.95
N PRO A 243 -13.75 -9.62 -15.80
CA PRO A 243 -14.38 -10.91 -15.53
C PRO A 243 -13.33 -11.98 -15.26
N ALA A 244 -13.62 -12.87 -14.30
CA ALA A 244 -12.75 -14.01 -14.02
C ALA A 244 -12.64 -14.89 -15.27
N PRO A 245 -11.43 -15.28 -15.70
CA PRO A 245 -11.26 -16.21 -16.81
C PRO A 245 -11.80 -17.59 -16.44
N ALA A 246 -12.23 -18.35 -17.45
CA ALA A 246 -12.65 -19.72 -17.24
C ALA A 246 -11.51 -20.55 -16.61
N GLY A 247 -11.79 -21.28 -15.52
CA GLY A 247 -10.80 -22.12 -14.86
C GLY A 247 -10.35 -21.68 -13.46
N GLY A 248 -11.03 -20.68 -12.85
CA GLY A 248 -10.81 -20.34 -11.42
C GLY A 248 -9.54 -19.51 -11.12
N VAL A 249 -8.94 -18.90 -12.13
CA VAL A 249 -7.84 -17.94 -11.96
C VAL A 249 -8.41 -16.62 -11.45
N SER A 250 -7.67 -15.91 -10.60
CA SER A 250 -8.07 -14.59 -10.12
C SER A 250 -8.37 -13.62 -11.28
N PRO A 251 -9.44 -12.82 -11.18
CA PRO A 251 -9.74 -11.83 -12.21
C PRO A 251 -8.60 -10.82 -12.30
N GLY A 252 -8.26 -10.43 -13.53
CA GLY A 252 -7.31 -9.34 -13.77
C GLY A 252 -7.94 -7.97 -13.55
N TYR A 253 -7.17 -6.93 -13.84
CA TYR A 253 -7.61 -5.54 -13.77
C TYR A 253 -7.36 -4.84 -15.11
N GLU A 254 -8.23 -3.90 -15.44
CA GLU A 254 -7.95 -2.87 -16.43
C GLU A 254 -7.85 -1.55 -15.67
N ALA A 255 -6.71 -0.87 -15.78
CA ALA A 255 -6.44 0.35 -15.02
C ALA A 255 -5.61 1.34 -15.83
N THR A 256 -5.80 2.62 -15.57
CA THR A 256 -4.95 3.70 -16.05
C THR A 256 -4.48 4.54 -14.87
N ALA A 257 -3.27 5.11 -14.98
CA ALA A 257 -2.77 6.14 -14.10
C ALA A 257 -2.20 7.28 -14.95
N ASP A 258 -2.59 8.51 -14.65
CA ASP A 258 -2.13 9.73 -15.32
C ASP A 258 -1.53 10.68 -14.28
N ILE A 259 -0.29 11.06 -14.51
CA ILE A 259 0.47 12.03 -13.71
C ILE A 259 0.88 13.15 -14.69
N PRO A 260 -0.02 14.11 -14.99
CA PRO A 260 0.28 15.15 -15.97
C PRO A 260 1.46 16.03 -15.54
N THR A 261 1.54 16.32 -14.26
CA THR A 261 2.64 17.08 -13.70
C THR A 261 2.73 16.84 -12.19
N LEU A 262 3.91 16.45 -11.74
CA LEU A 262 4.27 16.36 -10.31
C LEU A 262 5.58 17.12 -10.14
N THR A 263 5.58 18.15 -9.30
CA THR A 263 6.74 19.04 -9.06
C THR A 263 6.97 19.27 -7.59
N GLY A 264 8.15 19.75 -7.24
CA GLY A 264 8.49 20.13 -5.87
C GLY A 264 9.90 19.74 -5.49
N GLN A 265 10.07 19.32 -4.27
CA GLN A 265 11.32 18.77 -3.75
C GLN A 265 11.08 17.43 -3.10
N LEU A 266 12.02 16.51 -3.24
CA LEU A 266 12.05 15.22 -2.58
C LEU A 266 13.47 14.98 -2.07
N ARG A 267 13.63 14.71 -0.77
CA ARG A 267 14.95 14.54 -0.14
C ARG A 267 15.88 15.73 -0.43
N GLN A 268 15.35 16.96 -0.34
CA GLN A 268 16.05 18.24 -0.63
C GLN A 268 16.47 18.41 -2.10
N ARG A 269 16.04 17.54 -3.02
CA ARG A 269 16.32 17.62 -4.45
C ARG A 269 15.09 18.09 -5.21
N ALA A 270 15.27 18.94 -6.19
CA ALA A 270 14.19 19.36 -7.07
C ALA A 270 13.62 18.16 -7.84
N LEU A 271 12.30 18.01 -7.81
CA LEU A 271 11.56 16.96 -8.51
C LEU A 271 10.68 17.57 -9.59
N SER A 272 10.69 16.95 -10.75
CA SER A 272 9.67 17.13 -11.79
C SER A 272 9.41 15.77 -12.44
N ALA A 273 8.16 15.35 -12.47
CA ALA A 273 7.77 14.09 -13.09
C ALA A 273 6.45 14.23 -13.84
N ASN A 274 6.33 13.52 -14.94
CA ASN A 274 5.07 13.25 -15.62
C ASN A 274 5.07 11.80 -16.12
N GLY A 275 3.89 11.20 -16.22
CA GLY A 275 3.79 9.82 -16.67
C GLY A 275 2.37 9.41 -16.98
N LYS A 276 2.24 8.42 -17.85
CA LYS A 276 0.97 7.75 -18.16
C LYS A 276 1.20 6.27 -18.19
N PHE A 277 0.30 5.55 -17.58
CA PHE A 277 0.37 4.10 -17.46
C PHE A 277 -1.02 3.50 -17.76
N ALA A 278 -1.03 2.41 -18.47
CA ALA A 278 -2.23 1.60 -18.69
C ALA A 278 -1.90 0.12 -18.48
N LEU A 279 -2.82 -0.59 -17.85
CA LEU A 279 -2.72 -2.01 -17.57
C LEU A 279 -4.02 -2.69 -17.98
N ARG A 280 -3.93 -3.86 -18.63
CA ARG A 280 -5.07 -4.73 -18.90
C ARG A 280 -4.67 -6.19 -18.76
N GLY A 281 -5.10 -6.81 -17.65
CA GLY A 281 -4.67 -8.16 -17.29
C GLY A 281 -3.16 -8.20 -17.06
N THR A 282 -2.45 -8.94 -17.91
CA THR A 282 -0.98 -9.05 -17.89
C THR A 282 -0.28 -8.11 -18.88
N GLN A 283 -1.05 -7.34 -19.65
CA GLN A 283 -0.52 -6.39 -20.63
C GLN A 283 -0.51 -4.99 -20.05
N GLY A 284 0.57 -4.28 -20.21
CA GLY A 284 0.73 -2.91 -19.74
C GLY A 284 1.47 -2.07 -20.76
N GLU A 285 1.22 -0.76 -20.72
CA GLU A 285 2.01 0.23 -21.43
C GLU A 285 2.25 1.43 -20.50
N GLY A 286 3.35 2.12 -20.72
CA GLY A 286 3.67 3.28 -19.91
C GLY A 286 4.72 4.17 -20.52
N GLN A 287 4.69 5.41 -20.06
CA GLN A 287 5.74 6.39 -20.28
C GLN A 287 5.97 7.19 -19.01
N LEU A 288 7.22 7.50 -18.73
CA LEU A 288 7.66 8.27 -17.56
C LEU A 288 8.78 9.21 -17.96
N GLN A 289 8.65 10.47 -17.60
CA GLN A 289 9.74 11.43 -17.57
C GLN A 289 9.96 11.85 -16.14
N LEU A 290 11.16 11.68 -15.65
CA LEU A 290 11.54 12.00 -14.27
C LEU A 290 12.80 12.84 -14.25
N ALA A 291 12.73 13.96 -13.54
CA ALA A 291 13.87 14.76 -13.16
C ALA A 291 13.91 14.83 -11.63
N LEU A 292 15.00 14.38 -11.01
CA LEU A 292 15.22 14.46 -9.56
C LEU A 292 16.66 14.88 -9.29
N GLY A 293 16.84 16.04 -8.68
CA GLY A 293 18.17 16.63 -8.53
C GLY A 293 18.82 16.84 -9.89
N SER A 294 19.98 16.22 -10.10
CA SER A 294 20.67 16.19 -11.39
C SER A 294 20.30 15.00 -12.27
N SER A 295 19.52 14.05 -11.75
CA SER A 295 19.06 12.88 -12.51
C SER A 295 17.98 13.22 -13.52
N ARG A 296 18.05 12.60 -14.69
CA ARG A 296 17.06 12.67 -15.75
C ARG A 296 16.83 11.28 -16.31
N ILE A 297 15.58 10.82 -16.29
CA ILE A 297 15.16 9.51 -16.76
C ILE A 297 13.97 9.69 -17.70
N ASP A 298 14.11 9.20 -18.92
CA ASP A 298 13.02 9.03 -19.87
C ASP A 298 12.81 7.53 -20.09
N ALA A 299 11.63 7.03 -19.79
CA ALA A 299 11.29 5.61 -19.97
C ALA A 299 9.94 5.46 -20.66
N LYS A 300 9.84 4.50 -21.56
CA LYS A 300 8.59 4.13 -22.22
C LYS A 300 8.60 2.68 -22.60
N GLY A 301 7.44 2.07 -22.71
CA GLY A 301 7.38 0.71 -23.24
C GLY A 301 6.07 0.01 -23.00
N THR A 302 6.06 -1.23 -23.46
CA THR A 302 4.96 -2.17 -23.30
C THR A 302 5.46 -3.43 -22.62
N VAL A 303 4.62 -4.00 -21.78
CA VAL A 303 4.84 -5.29 -21.10
C VAL A 303 3.64 -6.19 -21.36
N GLY A 304 3.91 -7.47 -21.66
CA GLY A 304 2.90 -8.47 -21.95
C GLY A 304 3.58 -9.79 -22.28
N ASP A 305 3.08 -10.53 -23.26
CA ASP A 305 3.75 -11.70 -23.82
C ASP A 305 5.02 -11.29 -24.57
N GLN A 306 5.00 -10.09 -25.11
CA GLN A 306 6.16 -9.39 -25.67
C GLN A 306 6.51 -8.20 -24.79
N LEU A 307 7.81 -7.96 -24.64
CA LEU A 307 8.38 -6.78 -23.99
C LEU A 307 8.93 -5.84 -25.06
N ASP A 308 8.65 -4.55 -24.92
CA ASP A 308 9.31 -3.49 -25.67
C ASP A 308 9.47 -2.28 -24.74
N ILE A 309 10.61 -2.23 -24.05
CA ILE A 309 10.89 -1.22 -23.02
C ILE A 309 12.18 -0.49 -23.44
N ALA A 310 12.13 0.83 -23.41
CA ALA A 310 13.29 1.69 -23.60
C ALA A 310 13.42 2.67 -22.45
N ALA A 311 14.63 2.81 -21.92
CA ALA A 311 14.96 3.79 -20.89
C ALA A 311 16.24 4.54 -21.27
N GLN A 312 16.25 5.86 -21.04
CA GLN A 312 17.38 6.75 -21.23
C GLN A 312 17.74 7.45 -19.93
N LEU A 313 19.00 7.37 -19.53
CA LEU A 313 19.58 7.98 -18.33
C LEU A 313 20.47 9.16 -18.73
N GLN A 314 20.16 10.41 -18.28
CA GLN A 314 20.77 11.64 -18.81
C GLN A 314 21.19 12.67 -17.75
N PRO A 315 22.10 12.45 -16.85
CA PRO A 315 22.55 11.24 -16.19
C PRO A 315 21.57 10.73 -15.14
N LEU A 316 21.87 9.60 -14.50
CA LEU A 316 21.29 9.16 -13.26
C LEU A 316 22.35 9.26 -12.15
N GLN A 317 22.14 10.11 -11.16
CA GLN A 317 22.91 10.13 -9.92
C GLN A 317 22.30 9.14 -8.94
N LEU A 318 23.06 8.16 -8.49
CA LEU A 318 22.51 7.08 -7.66
C LEU A 318 21.98 7.59 -6.32
N ASP A 319 22.63 8.58 -5.71
CA ASP A 319 22.20 9.18 -4.44
C ASP A 319 20.89 9.98 -4.54
N ASP A 320 20.45 10.36 -5.74
CA ASP A 320 19.14 10.95 -5.95
C ASP A 320 18.00 9.96 -5.68
N LEU A 321 18.20 8.69 -6.06
CA LEU A 321 17.17 7.65 -5.95
C LEU A 321 17.41 6.68 -4.78
N LEU A 322 18.67 6.27 -4.56
CA LEU A 322 19.03 5.24 -3.58
C LEU A 322 19.82 5.87 -2.43
N PRO A 323 19.24 5.94 -1.20
CA PRO A 323 19.97 6.36 -0.02
C PRO A 323 21.23 5.52 0.20
N GLY A 324 22.36 6.20 0.44
CA GLY A 324 23.64 5.51 0.68
C GLY A 324 24.40 5.06 -0.57
N ALA A 325 23.78 5.13 -1.75
CA ALA A 325 24.49 4.91 -3.01
C ALA A 325 25.14 6.22 -3.50
N THR A 326 26.25 6.13 -4.19
CA THR A 326 26.90 7.27 -4.86
C THR A 326 27.34 6.91 -6.28
N GLY A 327 27.60 7.92 -7.09
CA GLY A 327 28.08 7.78 -8.45
C GLY A 327 27.01 8.09 -9.49
N THR A 328 27.46 8.10 -10.74
CA THR A 328 26.64 8.53 -11.87
C THR A 328 26.57 7.43 -12.91
N VAL A 329 25.36 7.14 -13.40
CA VAL A 329 25.12 6.26 -14.54
C VAL A 329 24.50 7.06 -15.66
N ARG A 330 24.94 6.87 -16.89
CA ARG A 330 24.36 7.46 -18.09
C ARG A 330 24.33 6.47 -19.23
N GLY A 331 23.40 6.64 -20.15
CA GLY A 331 23.27 5.82 -21.34
C GLY A 331 21.83 5.34 -21.56
N GLN A 332 21.70 4.26 -22.26
CA GLN A 332 20.41 3.72 -22.67
C GLN A 332 20.30 2.21 -22.43
N LEU A 333 19.09 1.80 -22.12
CA LEU A 333 18.72 0.40 -21.91
C LEU A 333 17.47 0.09 -22.75
N GLN A 334 17.47 -1.04 -23.42
CA GLN A 334 16.32 -1.56 -24.16
C GLN A 334 16.10 -3.02 -23.76
N VAL A 335 14.84 -3.38 -23.54
CA VAL A 335 14.44 -4.78 -23.28
C VAL A 335 13.36 -5.15 -24.29
N ASN A 336 13.64 -6.09 -25.15
CA ASN A 336 12.76 -6.47 -26.23
C ASN A 336 12.59 -7.99 -26.31
N GLY A 337 11.48 -8.44 -26.88
CA GLY A 337 11.21 -9.84 -27.17
C GLY A 337 10.23 -10.50 -26.23
N ARG A 338 10.18 -11.82 -26.23
CA ARG A 338 9.23 -12.58 -25.41
C ARG A 338 9.54 -12.39 -23.92
N ARG A 339 8.50 -12.33 -23.11
CA ARG A 339 8.63 -12.15 -21.65
C ARG A 339 9.46 -13.26 -20.96
N ASP A 340 9.37 -14.49 -21.46
CA ASP A 340 10.12 -15.65 -20.97
C ASP A 340 11.55 -15.73 -21.51
N ALA A 341 11.85 -14.98 -22.57
CA ALA A 341 13.16 -14.94 -23.21
C ALA A 341 13.45 -13.54 -23.80
N PRO A 342 13.53 -12.49 -22.97
CA PRO A 342 13.81 -11.15 -23.46
C PRO A 342 15.26 -11.00 -23.90
N THR A 343 15.48 -10.00 -24.73
CA THR A 343 16.82 -9.53 -25.09
C THR A 343 17.03 -8.16 -24.46
N VAL A 344 18.09 -8.02 -23.68
CA VAL A 344 18.53 -6.75 -23.10
C VAL A 344 19.64 -6.19 -24.00
N THR A 345 19.45 -4.96 -24.47
CA THR A 345 20.49 -4.17 -25.14
C THR A 345 20.84 -3.01 -24.23
N ALA A 346 22.12 -2.89 -23.89
CA ALA A 346 22.60 -1.85 -23.00
C ALA A 346 23.78 -1.10 -23.64
N ASP A 347 23.82 0.21 -23.45
CA ASP A 347 24.98 1.08 -23.63
C ASP A 347 25.00 2.05 -22.44
N LEU A 348 25.63 1.60 -21.35
CA LEU A 348 25.67 2.29 -20.07
C LEU A 348 27.10 2.58 -19.67
N ALA A 349 27.33 3.76 -19.09
CA ALA A 349 28.58 4.15 -18.47
C ALA A 349 28.33 4.65 -17.06
N GLY A 350 29.06 4.08 -16.10
CA GLY A 350 29.02 4.47 -14.68
C GLY A 350 30.36 5.00 -14.22
N THR A 351 30.34 5.96 -13.31
CA THR A 351 31.54 6.53 -12.69
C THR A 351 31.33 6.78 -11.20
N GLY A 352 32.35 6.47 -10.39
CA GLY A 352 32.33 6.69 -8.95
C GLY A 352 31.22 5.94 -8.23
N LEU A 353 30.87 4.77 -8.73
CA LEU A 353 29.78 3.96 -8.18
C LEU A 353 30.18 3.42 -6.83
N ARG A 354 29.27 3.54 -5.85
CA ARG A 354 29.39 2.89 -4.54
C ARG A 354 27.99 2.56 -4.04
N TRP A 355 27.84 1.36 -3.52
CA TRP A 355 26.62 0.92 -2.86
C TRP A 355 26.95 -0.19 -1.87
N ASN A 356 26.61 0.01 -0.61
CA ASN A 356 27.04 -0.84 0.50
C ASN A 356 28.57 -1.00 0.49
N ASP A 357 29.05 -2.24 0.47
CA ASP A 357 30.48 -2.59 0.46
C ASP A 357 31.10 -2.60 -0.95
N TYR A 358 30.29 -2.42 -2.00
CA TYR A 358 30.74 -2.44 -3.37
C TYR A 358 31.10 -1.05 -3.89
N SER A 359 32.22 -0.94 -4.58
CA SER A 359 32.62 0.30 -5.23
C SER A 359 33.30 0.03 -6.57
N ALA A 360 32.98 0.87 -7.55
CA ALA A 360 33.64 0.83 -8.84
C ALA A 360 33.97 2.26 -9.30
N GLN A 361 35.22 2.51 -9.63
CA GLN A 361 35.66 3.82 -10.11
C GLN A 361 35.06 4.11 -11.48
N SER A 362 35.01 3.14 -12.36
CA SER A 362 34.32 3.21 -13.64
C SER A 362 33.75 1.87 -14.04
N VAL A 363 32.59 1.90 -14.66
CA VAL A 363 31.95 0.70 -15.26
C VAL A 363 31.40 1.08 -16.61
N SER A 364 31.62 0.28 -17.61
CA SER A 364 30.91 0.37 -18.89
C SER A 364 30.25 -0.96 -19.21
N LEU A 365 28.98 -0.91 -19.59
CA LEU A 365 28.20 -2.06 -19.98
C LEU A 365 27.70 -1.81 -21.39
N ARG A 366 28.19 -2.58 -22.35
CA ARG A 366 27.80 -2.42 -23.75
C ARG A 366 27.60 -3.78 -24.41
N GLY A 367 26.46 -3.94 -25.04
CA GLY A 367 26.17 -5.14 -25.79
C GLY A 367 24.70 -5.51 -25.82
N ARG A 368 24.46 -6.69 -26.32
CA ARG A 368 23.14 -7.32 -26.43
C ARG A 368 23.20 -8.70 -25.79
N LEU A 369 22.34 -8.94 -24.85
CA LEU A 369 22.28 -10.17 -24.09
C LEU A 369 20.87 -10.77 -24.14
N PRO A 370 20.69 -11.95 -24.79
CA PRO A 370 19.49 -12.74 -24.64
C PRO A 370 19.41 -13.31 -23.21
N TRP A 371 18.30 -13.09 -22.54
CA TRP A 371 18.10 -13.57 -21.15
C TRP A 371 18.05 -15.11 -21.06
N SER A 372 17.73 -15.78 -22.16
CA SER A 372 17.62 -17.24 -22.24
C SER A 372 18.95 -17.98 -22.42
N GLY A 373 20.09 -17.29 -22.40
CA GLY A 373 21.41 -17.91 -22.52
C GLY A 373 21.79 -18.38 -23.93
N SER A 374 21.09 -17.92 -24.97
CA SER A 374 21.51 -18.11 -26.36
C SER A 374 22.33 -16.92 -26.85
N ASP A 375 23.16 -17.14 -27.85
CA ASP A 375 24.10 -16.24 -28.52
C ASP A 375 23.90 -14.71 -28.27
N GLY A 376 24.52 -14.19 -27.24
CA GLY A 376 24.59 -12.77 -26.97
C GLY A 376 25.91 -12.42 -26.32
N GLN A 377 26.36 -11.20 -26.50
CA GLN A 377 27.56 -10.68 -25.88
C GLN A 377 27.28 -9.45 -25.06
N LEU A 378 27.70 -9.47 -23.81
CA LEU A 378 27.72 -8.33 -22.93
C LEU A 378 29.17 -8.06 -22.54
N ALA A 379 29.72 -6.94 -22.98
CA ALA A 379 31.03 -6.49 -22.55
C ALA A 379 30.87 -5.67 -21.27
N LEU A 380 31.37 -6.17 -20.16
CA LEU A 380 31.52 -5.45 -18.90
C LEU A 380 32.99 -5.04 -18.76
N GLN A 381 33.24 -3.76 -18.67
CA GLN A 381 34.57 -3.22 -18.44
C GLN A 381 34.52 -2.28 -17.24
N GLY A 382 35.40 -2.45 -16.28
CA GLY A 382 35.46 -1.57 -15.13
C GLY A 382 36.59 -1.85 -14.19
N THR A 383 36.79 -0.94 -13.25
CA THR A 383 37.70 -1.10 -12.12
C THR A 383 36.85 -1.12 -10.89
N ALA A 384 36.82 -2.22 -10.15
CA ALA A 384 36.17 -2.35 -8.85
C ALA A 384 37.22 -2.46 -7.76
N ILE A 385 37.03 -1.75 -6.65
CA ILE A 385 37.87 -1.84 -5.46
C ILE A 385 36.94 -2.12 -4.30
N GLU A 386 37.04 -3.32 -3.77
CA GLU A 386 36.30 -3.71 -2.57
C GLU A 386 37.28 -4.33 -1.58
N ALA A 387 37.27 -3.86 -0.32
CA ALA A 387 38.05 -4.43 0.80
C ALA A 387 39.50 -4.84 0.46
N GLY A 388 40.15 -4.13 -0.43
CA GLY A 388 41.53 -4.41 -0.88
C GLY A 388 41.66 -5.36 -2.09
N VAL A 389 40.54 -5.77 -2.67
CA VAL A 389 40.53 -6.52 -3.92
C VAL A 389 40.40 -5.56 -5.10
N VAL A 390 41.34 -5.56 -6.01
CA VAL A 390 41.28 -4.78 -7.25
C VAL A 390 40.84 -5.72 -8.36
N LEU A 391 39.65 -5.49 -8.90
CA LEU A 391 39.18 -6.14 -10.12
C LEU A 391 39.48 -5.21 -11.29
N ASP A 392 40.53 -5.51 -12.02
CA ASP A 392 40.88 -4.86 -13.29
C ASP A 392 40.74 -5.90 -14.39
N SER A 393 39.56 -5.98 -14.99
CA SER A 393 39.32 -6.99 -16.02
C SER A 393 38.26 -6.55 -17.03
N VAL A 394 38.53 -6.87 -18.27
CA VAL A 394 37.52 -6.92 -19.33
C VAL A 394 37.04 -8.36 -19.41
N ARG A 395 35.77 -8.60 -19.15
CA ARG A 395 35.16 -9.92 -19.29
C ARG A 395 34.01 -9.86 -20.28
N VAL A 396 33.91 -10.85 -21.09
CA VAL A 396 32.80 -11.10 -22.00
C VAL A 396 32.07 -12.32 -21.46
N PHE A 397 30.79 -12.16 -21.19
CA PHE A 397 29.95 -13.25 -20.69
C PHE A 397 28.98 -13.69 -21.78
N ASP A 398 28.78 -15.00 -21.88
CA ASP A 398 27.84 -15.57 -22.85
C ASP A 398 26.41 -15.52 -22.34
N SER A 399 26.19 -15.29 -21.02
CA SER A 399 24.88 -15.14 -20.42
C SER A 399 24.90 -14.25 -19.17
N VAL A 400 23.74 -13.70 -18.80
CA VAL A 400 23.56 -12.96 -17.53
C VAL A 400 23.80 -13.88 -16.33
N ALA A 401 23.37 -15.14 -16.43
CA ALA A 401 23.55 -16.11 -15.36
C ALA A 401 25.07 -16.37 -15.10
N GLU A 402 25.87 -16.42 -16.13
CA GLU A 402 27.33 -16.55 -16.01
C GLU A 402 27.96 -15.29 -15.38
N ALA A 403 27.52 -14.09 -15.81
CA ALA A 403 27.96 -12.82 -15.23
C ALA A 403 27.63 -12.73 -13.74
N ILE A 404 26.44 -13.14 -13.33
CA ILE A 404 26.01 -13.15 -11.92
C ILE A 404 26.79 -14.20 -11.13
N ALA A 405 27.01 -15.41 -11.69
CA ALA A 405 27.76 -16.45 -11.03
C ALA A 405 29.21 -16.00 -10.79
N ASP A 406 29.82 -15.30 -11.74
CA ASP A 406 31.17 -14.77 -11.61
C ASP A 406 31.28 -13.66 -10.55
N LEU A 407 30.29 -12.78 -10.47
CA LEU A 407 30.21 -11.76 -9.41
C LEU A 407 30.03 -12.35 -8.00
N ASN A 408 29.40 -13.52 -7.89
CA ASN A 408 29.19 -14.20 -6.60
C ASN A 408 30.40 -15.06 -6.17
N THR A 409 31.39 -15.23 -7.02
CA THR A 409 32.62 -16.03 -6.75
C THR A 409 33.82 -15.17 -6.35
N VAL A 410 33.67 -13.84 -6.36
CA VAL A 410 34.70 -12.86 -5.97
C VAL A 410 34.39 -12.28 -4.56
#